data_405fa1048738fd77a76e0c935068eee8
#
_entry.id   405fa1048738fd77a76e0c935068eee8
#
_cell.length_a   1.000
_cell.length_b   1.000
_cell.length_c   1.000
_cell.angle_alpha   90.00
_cell.angle_beta   90.00
_cell.angle_gamma   90.00
#
_symmetry.space_group_name_H-M   'P 1'
#
loop_
_entity.id
_entity.type
_entity.pdbx_description
1 polymer ?
#
loop_
_entity_poly.entity_id
_entity_poly.type
_entity_poly.pdbx_seq_one_letter_code
_entity_poly.pdbx_strand_id
1 'polypeptide(L)'
;MEVIESQIVKDAKFEENAAHHRALARELRERLALVRQGGGEKYRQRHEAQGKLFVRERIDKLLDPGSPFLELSPLAAWEMYDAEAPGAGIVTGIGRVSERECLIVANDATVKGGTYYPLTVKKHLRAQEVAEENHLPCIYLVDSGGAFLPLQDQVFPDRDHFGRIFYNQARMSAKGIPQIAAVMGSCTAGGAYVPAMSDETVIVKGTGTIFLGGPPLVKAATGEEVTAEELGGAYVHTHKSGVADHFADGVEEHKTQSLGPGGGEFPR
;
A
#
# COMPACT_ATOMS: atom_id res chain seq x y z
N MET A 1 -12.29 -34.91 -29.17
CA MET A 1 -11.25 -34.13 -28.46
C MET A 1 -10.04 -35.02 -28.43
N GLU A 2 -8.99 -34.65 -29.18
CA GLU A 2 -7.77 -35.45 -29.26
C GLU A 2 -6.90 -35.12 -28.04
N VAL A 3 -6.55 -36.12 -27.28
CA VAL A 3 -5.68 -35.97 -26.09
C VAL A 3 -4.26 -35.96 -26.62
N ILE A 4 -3.56 -34.84 -26.47
CA ILE A 4 -2.13 -34.75 -26.81
C ILE A 4 -1.34 -35.50 -25.73
N GLU A 5 -0.87 -36.68 -26.05
CA GLU A 5 0.03 -37.44 -25.19
C GLU A 5 1.45 -36.90 -25.32
N SER A 6 2.05 -36.50 -24.21
CA SER A 6 3.46 -36.11 -24.15
C SER A 6 4.28 -37.22 -23.50
N GLN A 7 5.28 -37.74 -24.21
CA GLN A 7 6.25 -38.66 -23.63
C GLN A 7 7.40 -37.88 -23.00
N ILE A 8 7.41 -37.79 -21.67
CA ILE A 8 8.54 -37.22 -20.94
C ILE A 8 9.58 -38.30 -20.73
N VAL A 9 10.72 -38.20 -21.42
CA VAL A 9 11.87 -39.08 -21.22
C VAL A 9 12.72 -38.54 -20.08
N LYS A 10 12.81 -39.28 -18.97
CA LYS A 10 13.64 -38.93 -17.81
C LYS A 10 15.09 -39.43 -18.04
N ASP A 11 15.77 -38.80 -18.94
CA ASP A 11 17.19 -39.02 -19.22
C ASP A 11 18.11 -38.11 -18.40
N ALA A 12 19.42 -38.20 -18.60
CA ALA A 12 20.40 -37.36 -17.91
C ALA A 12 20.16 -35.86 -18.15
N LYS A 13 19.70 -35.47 -19.33
CA LYS A 13 19.39 -34.09 -19.69
C LYS A 13 18.16 -33.57 -18.96
N PHE A 14 17.16 -34.42 -18.80
CA PHE A 14 15.98 -34.10 -17.99
C PHE A 14 16.38 -33.83 -16.52
N GLU A 15 17.23 -34.69 -15.92
CA GLU A 15 17.65 -34.49 -14.52
C GLU A 15 18.53 -33.25 -14.34
N GLU A 16 19.41 -32.92 -15.27
CA GLU A 16 20.17 -31.68 -15.29
C GLU A 16 19.25 -30.45 -15.32
N ASN A 17 18.30 -30.42 -16.26
CA ASN A 17 17.34 -29.33 -16.38
C ASN A 17 16.43 -29.20 -15.15
N ALA A 18 15.96 -30.32 -14.62
CA ALA A 18 15.15 -30.34 -13.40
C ALA A 18 15.90 -29.81 -12.18
N ALA A 19 17.19 -30.18 -12.02
CA ALA A 19 18.04 -29.68 -10.97
C ALA A 19 18.25 -28.16 -11.08
N HIS A 20 18.51 -27.66 -12.29
CA HIS A 20 18.65 -26.24 -12.58
C HIS A 20 17.37 -25.45 -12.22
N HIS A 21 16.21 -25.89 -12.70
CA HIS A 21 14.94 -25.20 -12.41
C HIS A 21 14.54 -25.26 -10.93
N ARG A 22 14.85 -26.37 -10.24
CA ARG A 22 14.65 -26.45 -8.78
C ARG A 22 15.53 -25.46 -8.02
N ALA A 23 16.78 -25.24 -8.48
CA ALA A 23 17.68 -24.25 -7.89
C ALA A 23 17.13 -22.81 -8.07
N LEU A 24 16.70 -22.44 -9.29
CA LEU A 24 16.08 -21.15 -9.55
C LEU A 24 14.82 -20.92 -8.72
N ALA A 25 13.95 -21.94 -8.62
CA ALA A 25 12.73 -21.85 -7.81
C ALA A 25 13.02 -21.70 -6.31
N ARG A 26 14.10 -22.32 -5.82
CA ARG A 26 14.55 -22.14 -4.43
C ARG A 26 15.06 -20.73 -4.21
N GLU A 27 15.94 -20.24 -5.06
CA GLU A 27 16.47 -18.87 -4.97
C GLU A 27 15.32 -17.82 -4.97
N LEU A 28 14.34 -17.96 -5.86
CA LEU A 28 13.17 -17.08 -5.88
C LEU A 28 12.42 -17.09 -4.54
N ARG A 29 12.18 -18.28 -3.96
CA ARG A 29 11.50 -18.38 -2.66
C ARG A 29 12.29 -17.73 -1.53
N GLU A 30 13.60 -17.88 -1.52
CA GLU A 30 14.50 -17.27 -0.52
C GLU A 30 14.43 -15.73 -0.63
N ARG A 31 14.53 -15.18 -1.84
CA ARG A 31 14.39 -13.72 -2.09
C ARG A 31 13.02 -13.20 -1.65
N LEU A 32 11.95 -13.89 -2.00
CA LEU A 32 10.59 -13.54 -1.56
C LEU A 32 10.44 -13.57 -0.04
N ALA A 33 11.04 -14.57 0.64
CA ALA A 33 11.01 -14.67 2.09
C ALA A 33 11.73 -13.47 2.75
N LEU A 34 12.83 -13.01 2.19
CA LEU A 34 13.54 -11.82 2.67
C LEU A 34 12.71 -10.55 2.50
N VAL A 35 12.15 -10.32 1.30
CA VAL A 35 11.33 -9.14 1.03
C VAL A 35 10.10 -9.08 1.94
N ARG A 36 9.50 -10.23 2.26
CA ARG A 36 8.34 -10.31 3.16
C ARG A 36 8.61 -9.86 4.59
N GLN A 37 9.87 -9.73 5.00
CA GLN A 37 10.24 -9.22 6.32
C GLN A 37 10.17 -7.68 6.41
N GLY A 38 9.96 -6.99 5.28
CA GLY A 38 9.91 -5.54 5.23
C GLY A 38 11.22 -4.91 5.68
N GLY A 39 11.14 -3.89 6.54
CA GLY A 39 12.31 -3.21 7.11
C GLY A 39 13.11 -4.04 8.14
N GLY A 40 12.69 -5.28 8.40
CA GLY A 40 13.33 -6.19 9.35
C GLY A 40 12.80 -6.07 10.77
N GLU A 41 13.20 -7.02 11.61
CA GLU A 41 12.64 -7.25 12.95
C GLU A 41 12.66 -6.03 13.86
N LYS A 42 13.75 -5.26 13.88
CA LYS A 42 13.88 -4.06 14.72
C LYS A 42 12.80 -3.00 14.40
N TYR A 43 12.54 -2.78 13.12
CA TYR A 43 11.55 -1.78 12.70
C TYR A 43 10.13 -2.31 12.85
N ARG A 44 9.93 -3.61 12.69
CA ARG A 44 8.67 -4.29 12.96
C ARG A 44 8.27 -4.16 14.43
N GLN A 45 9.16 -4.49 15.36
CA GLN A 45 8.92 -4.35 16.82
C GLN A 45 8.61 -2.90 17.21
N ARG A 46 9.33 -1.93 16.64
CA ARG A 46 9.03 -0.51 16.86
C ARG A 46 7.64 -0.12 16.36
N HIS A 47 7.22 -0.66 15.23
CA HIS A 47 5.92 -0.43 14.62
C HIS A 47 4.78 -1.02 15.47
N GLU A 48 4.93 -2.25 15.91
CA GLU A 48 4.01 -2.96 16.80
C GLU A 48 3.90 -2.29 18.18
N ALA A 49 5.00 -1.78 18.74
CA ALA A 49 5.00 -1.01 19.99
C ALA A 49 4.18 0.30 19.91
N GLN A 50 3.87 0.79 18.71
CA GLN A 50 2.97 1.92 18.47
C GLN A 50 1.49 1.50 18.35
N GLY A 51 1.16 0.23 18.58
CA GLY A 51 -0.18 -0.31 18.39
C GLY A 51 -0.58 -0.54 16.93
N LYS A 52 0.39 -0.55 16.01
CA LYS A 52 0.14 -0.73 14.57
C LYS A 52 0.35 -2.17 14.14
N LEU A 53 -0.49 -2.67 13.27
CA LEU A 53 -0.29 -3.96 12.61
C LEU A 53 0.74 -3.85 11.49
N PHE A 54 1.55 -4.89 11.30
CA PHE A 54 2.45 -5.01 10.16
C PHE A 54 1.65 -5.01 8.83
N VAL A 55 2.24 -4.48 7.76
CA VAL A 55 1.55 -4.27 6.48
C VAL A 55 0.86 -5.53 5.94
N ARG A 56 1.51 -6.69 6.03
CA ARG A 56 0.93 -7.95 5.54
C ARG A 56 -0.23 -8.44 6.40
N GLU A 57 -0.17 -8.22 7.70
CA GLU A 57 -1.27 -8.53 8.63
C GLU A 57 -2.48 -7.63 8.36
N ARG A 58 -2.26 -6.35 7.99
CA ARG A 58 -3.34 -5.44 7.54
C ARG A 58 -4.03 -5.99 6.30
N ILE A 59 -3.25 -6.47 5.31
CA ILE A 59 -3.79 -7.07 4.09
C ILE A 59 -4.54 -8.35 4.42
N ASP A 60 -3.95 -9.26 5.19
CA ASP A 60 -4.58 -10.56 5.56
C ASP A 60 -5.91 -10.36 6.29
N LYS A 61 -6.01 -9.34 7.18
CA LYS A 61 -7.26 -8.99 7.87
C LYS A 61 -8.29 -8.33 6.94
N LEU A 62 -7.85 -7.62 5.91
CA LEU A 62 -8.73 -6.97 4.94
C LEU A 62 -9.38 -7.99 4.00
N LEU A 63 -8.62 -8.99 3.58
CA LEU A 63 -9.08 -10.01 2.63
C LEU A 63 -10.21 -10.87 3.20
N ASP A 64 -11.05 -11.37 2.31
CA ASP A 64 -12.04 -12.38 2.67
C ASP A 64 -11.35 -13.66 3.13
N PRO A 65 -11.86 -14.33 4.18
CA PRO A 65 -11.25 -15.54 4.72
C PRO A 65 -11.04 -16.60 3.64
N GLY A 66 -9.79 -17.08 3.53
CA GLY A 66 -9.42 -18.13 2.56
C GLY A 66 -9.30 -17.66 1.11
N SER A 67 -9.48 -16.36 0.81
CA SER A 67 -9.27 -15.85 -0.53
C SER A 67 -7.77 -15.70 -0.85
N PRO A 68 -7.34 -15.95 -2.09
CA PRO A 68 -5.95 -15.73 -2.48
C PRO A 68 -5.62 -14.24 -2.61
N PHE A 69 -4.34 -13.91 -2.42
CA PHE A 69 -3.79 -12.60 -2.72
C PHE A 69 -2.74 -12.72 -3.83
N LEU A 70 -3.02 -12.11 -4.97
CA LEU A 70 -2.08 -12.03 -6.10
C LEU A 70 -1.17 -10.81 -5.91
N GLU A 71 -0.03 -11.01 -5.26
CA GLU A 71 0.95 -9.92 -5.04
C GLU A 71 1.64 -9.54 -6.34
N LEU A 72 1.65 -8.24 -6.67
CA LEU A 72 2.29 -7.68 -7.86
C LEU A 72 3.70 -7.18 -7.52
N SER A 73 4.66 -7.55 -8.37
CA SER A 73 6.06 -7.08 -8.30
C SER A 73 6.70 -7.15 -6.90
N PRO A 74 6.64 -8.29 -6.21
CA PRO A 74 7.17 -8.39 -4.84
C PRO A 74 8.68 -8.12 -4.75
N LEU A 75 9.46 -8.39 -5.81
CA LEU A 75 10.90 -8.14 -5.87
C LEU A 75 11.28 -6.76 -6.42
N ALA A 76 10.32 -5.82 -6.51
CA ALA A 76 10.65 -4.46 -6.92
C ALA A 76 11.72 -3.86 -6.01
N ALA A 77 12.68 -3.14 -6.59
CA ALA A 77 13.84 -2.56 -5.91
C ALA A 77 14.80 -3.58 -5.24
N TRP A 78 14.78 -4.85 -5.67
CA TRP A 78 15.73 -5.85 -5.18
C TRP A 78 17.19 -5.38 -5.38
N GLU A 79 17.96 -5.38 -4.29
CA GLU A 79 19.36 -4.92 -4.25
C GLU A 79 19.60 -3.46 -4.72
N MET A 80 18.53 -2.67 -4.84
CA MET A 80 18.64 -1.23 -5.13
C MET A 80 18.58 -0.41 -3.83
N TYR A 81 19.07 0.83 -3.93
CA TYR A 81 19.08 1.77 -2.79
C TYR A 81 19.81 1.17 -1.56
N ASP A 82 20.96 0.54 -1.77
CA ASP A 82 21.73 -0.16 -0.73
C ASP A 82 20.91 -1.21 0.04
N ALA A 83 19.97 -1.87 -0.67
CA ALA A 83 19.01 -2.84 -0.14
C ALA A 83 18.08 -2.27 0.96
N GLU A 84 17.94 -0.96 1.07
CA GLU A 84 17.14 -0.30 2.11
C GLU A 84 15.62 -0.26 1.83
N ALA A 85 15.19 -0.59 0.61
CA ALA A 85 13.79 -0.52 0.18
C ALA A 85 13.26 -1.87 -0.38
N PRO A 86 13.24 -2.95 0.43
CA PRO A 86 12.74 -4.24 -0.02
C PRO A 86 11.29 -4.14 -0.49
N GLY A 87 10.99 -4.76 -1.64
CA GLY A 87 9.66 -4.67 -2.26
C GLY A 87 9.24 -3.25 -2.64
N ALA A 88 10.21 -2.33 -2.76
CA ALA A 88 10.02 -0.90 -2.96
C ALA A 88 9.22 -0.21 -1.81
N GLY A 89 9.24 -0.76 -0.58
CA GLY A 89 8.55 -0.21 0.59
C GLY A 89 7.02 -0.17 0.48
N ILE A 90 6.44 -0.91 -0.46
CA ILE A 90 4.99 -0.95 -0.69
C ILE A 90 4.56 -2.34 -1.16
N VAL A 91 3.46 -2.84 -0.64
CA VAL A 91 2.82 -4.08 -1.09
C VAL A 91 1.66 -3.73 -2.00
N THR A 92 1.65 -4.29 -3.20
CA THR A 92 0.55 -4.12 -4.17
C THR A 92 0.06 -5.47 -4.63
N GLY A 93 -1.23 -5.62 -4.86
CA GLY A 93 -1.79 -6.88 -5.33
C GLY A 93 -3.30 -6.85 -5.51
N ILE A 94 -3.83 -7.93 -6.03
CA ILE A 94 -5.25 -8.14 -6.21
C ILE A 94 -5.73 -9.17 -5.18
N GLY A 95 -6.79 -8.86 -4.46
CA GLY A 95 -7.40 -9.74 -3.50
C GLY A 95 -8.91 -9.50 -3.39
N ARG A 96 -9.62 -10.45 -2.81
CA ARG A 96 -11.06 -10.34 -2.64
C ARG A 96 -11.40 -9.70 -1.30
N VAL A 97 -12.20 -8.64 -1.35
CA VAL A 97 -12.68 -7.90 -0.18
C VAL A 97 -14.21 -7.77 -0.31
N SER A 98 -14.95 -8.30 0.64
CA SER A 98 -16.41 -8.34 0.62
C SER A 98 -16.96 -8.84 -0.72
N GLU A 99 -16.46 -10.00 -1.14
CA GLU A 99 -16.82 -10.72 -2.36
C GLU A 99 -16.45 -10.03 -3.69
N ARG A 100 -15.74 -8.90 -3.64
CA ARG A 100 -15.27 -8.16 -4.83
C ARG A 100 -13.77 -8.23 -4.97
N GLU A 101 -13.28 -8.41 -6.18
CA GLU A 101 -11.86 -8.27 -6.49
C GLU A 101 -11.48 -6.79 -6.44
N CYS A 102 -10.48 -6.47 -5.63
CA CYS A 102 -9.97 -5.13 -5.44
C CYS A 102 -8.46 -5.09 -5.66
N LEU A 103 -7.97 -3.99 -6.18
CA LEU A 103 -6.55 -3.69 -6.12
C LEU A 103 -6.23 -3.10 -4.75
N ILE A 104 -5.24 -3.66 -4.08
CA ILE A 104 -4.76 -3.22 -2.78
C ILE A 104 -3.39 -2.60 -2.93
N VAL A 105 -3.20 -1.42 -2.36
CA VAL A 105 -1.92 -0.71 -2.26
C VAL A 105 -1.67 -0.40 -0.80
N ALA A 106 -0.62 -0.98 -0.21
CA ALA A 106 -0.35 -0.85 1.22
C ALA A 106 1.09 -0.40 1.46
N ASN A 107 1.29 0.72 2.14
CA ASN A 107 2.62 1.19 2.53
C ASN A 107 3.19 0.30 3.63
N ASP A 108 4.45 -0.08 3.50
CA ASP A 108 5.21 -0.72 4.57
C ASP A 108 6.00 0.35 5.35
N ALA A 109 5.41 0.84 6.44
CA ALA A 109 6.05 1.85 7.27
C ALA A 109 7.29 1.35 8.02
N THR A 110 7.55 0.05 8.06
CA THR A 110 8.81 -0.51 8.57
C THR A 110 9.98 -0.22 7.63
N VAL A 111 9.69 0.03 6.35
CA VAL A 111 10.67 0.43 5.33
C VAL A 111 10.71 1.95 5.24
N LYS A 112 11.71 2.57 5.89
CA LYS A 112 11.94 4.03 5.85
C LYS A 112 10.67 4.88 6.13
N GLY A 113 9.81 4.43 7.04
CA GLY A 113 8.58 5.15 7.38
C GLY A 113 7.54 5.19 6.25
N GLY A 114 7.55 4.23 5.34
CA GLY A 114 6.63 4.18 4.20
C GLY A 114 6.89 5.28 3.16
N THR A 115 8.11 5.84 3.12
CA THR A 115 8.47 6.88 2.14
C THR A 115 8.60 6.32 0.73
N TYR A 116 8.28 7.16 -0.25
CA TYR A 116 8.31 6.79 -1.67
C TYR A 116 9.69 7.04 -2.28
N TYR A 117 10.35 5.97 -2.67
CA TYR A 117 11.49 5.95 -3.58
C TYR A 117 11.02 6.02 -5.04
N PRO A 118 11.89 6.26 -6.02
CA PRO A 118 11.51 6.26 -7.43
C PRO A 118 10.81 4.97 -7.88
N LEU A 119 11.27 3.80 -7.42
CA LEU A 119 10.61 2.53 -7.73
C LEU A 119 9.33 2.28 -6.94
N THR A 120 9.16 2.88 -5.76
CA THR A 120 7.87 2.87 -5.04
C THR A 120 6.79 3.55 -5.88
N VAL A 121 7.12 4.71 -6.46
CA VAL A 121 6.22 5.43 -7.37
C VAL A 121 5.86 4.56 -8.58
N LYS A 122 6.85 3.99 -9.26
CA LYS A 122 6.61 3.14 -10.45
C LYS A 122 5.75 1.93 -10.12
N LYS A 123 5.98 1.28 -8.98
CA LYS A 123 5.18 0.14 -8.53
C LYS A 123 3.74 0.55 -8.23
N HIS A 124 3.53 1.68 -7.58
CA HIS A 124 2.19 2.23 -7.33
C HIS A 124 1.47 2.55 -8.64
N LEU A 125 2.12 3.27 -9.56
CA LEU A 125 1.56 3.61 -10.86
C LEU A 125 1.18 2.36 -11.66
N ARG A 126 2.03 1.32 -11.67
CA ARG A 126 1.70 0.05 -12.33
C ARG A 126 0.49 -0.64 -11.70
N ALA A 127 0.36 -0.57 -10.38
CA ALA A 127 -0.81 -1.11 -9.69
C ALA A 127 -2.09 -0.37 -10.11
N GLN A 128 -2.06 0.97 -10.17
CA GLN A 128 -3.18 1.77 -10.65
C GLN A 128 -3.53 1.48 -12.11
N GLU A 129 -2.53 1.30 -12.98
CA GLU A 129 -2.75 0.91 -14.37
C GLU A 129 -3.49 -0.43 -14.49
N VAL A 130 -3.07 -1.44 -13.70
CA VAL A 130 -3.77 -2.74 -13.62
C VAL A 130 -5.21 -2.56 -13.14
N ALA A 131 -5.44 -1.70 -12.14
CA ALA A 131 -6.78 -1.43 -11.65
C ALA A 131 -7.67 -0.76 -12.71
N GLU A 132 -7.14 0.25 -13.40
CA GLU A 132 -7.86 0.99 -14.44
C GLU A 132 -8.24 0.09 -15.62
N GLU A 133 -7.29 -0.75 -16.10
CA GLU A 133 -7.51 -1.69 -17.22
C GLU A 133 -8.55 -2.77 -16.90
N ASN A 134 -8.67 -3.17 -15.62
CA ASN A 134 -9.56 -4.24 -15.18
C ASN A 134 -10.78 -3.73 -14.39
N HIS A 135 -10.98 -2.42 -14.29
CA HIS A 135 -12.06 -1.78 -13.52
C HIS A 135 -12.13 -2.27 -12.06
N LEU A 136 -10.98 -2.44 -11.41
CA LEU A 136 -10.91 -2.89 -10.02
C LEU A 136 -10.99 -1.70 -9.07
N PRO A 137 -11.89 -1.71 -8.07
CA PRO A 137 -11.83 -0.77 -6.95
C PRO A 137 -10.43 -0.77 -6.33
N CYS A 138 -9.93 0.41 -5.95
CA CYS A 138 -8.64 0.55 -5.31
C CYS A 138 -8.81 0.75 -3.80
N ILE A 139 -8.07 -0.02 -3.00
CA ILE A 139 -8.00 0.14 -1.56
C ILE A 139 -6.58 0.50 -1.16
N TYR A 140 -6.41 1.68 -0.58
CA TYR A 140 -5.13 2.21 -0.12
C TYR A 140 -5.02 2.09 1.39
N LEU A 141 -4.10 1.26 1.90
CA LEU A 141 -3.75 1.18 3.32
C LEU A 141 -2.55 2.10 3.57
N VAL A 142 -2.83 3.32 4.01
CA VAL A 142 -1.85 4.41 3.99
C VAL A 142 -1.15 4.59 5.33
N ASP A 143 0.18 4.54 5.30
CA ASP A 143 1.08 4.82 6.42
C ASP A 143 2.41 5.31 5.81
N SER A 144 2.46 6.58 5.38
CA SER A 144 3.52 7.09 4.50
C SER A 144 4.06 8.45 4.92
N GLY A 145 5.36 8.53 5.06
CA GLY A 145 6.09 9.79 5.26
C GLY A 145 6.19 10.69 4.01
N GLY A 146 5.55 10.33 2.90
CA GLY A 146 5.64 11.07 1.63
C GLY A 146 6.87 10.67 0.80
N ALA A 147 7.45 11.59 0.04
CA ALA A 147 8.60 11.31 -0.80
C ALA A 147 9.89 11.14 0.01
N PHE A 148 10.78 10.23 -0.46
CA PHE A 148 12.13 10.13 0.07
C PHE A 148 12.95 11.32 -0.41
N LEU A 149 13.10 12.33 0.44
CA LEU A 149 13.68 13.64 0.09
C LEU A 149 15.09 13.60 -0.52
N PRO A 150 16.01 12.70 -0.11
CA PRO A 150 17.32 12.61 -0.76
C PRO A 150 17.28 12.29 -2.27
N LEU A 151 16.16 11.72 -2.76
CA LEU A 151 15.94 11.39 -4.18
C LEU A 151 14.74 12.16 -4.77
N GLN A 152 14.42 13.34 -4.23
CA GLN A 152 13.25 14.12 -4.66
C GLN A 152 13.29 14.51 -6.15
N ASP A 153 14.45 14.73 -6.71
CA ASP A 153 14.69 14.99 -8.13
C ASP A 153 14.24 13.83 -9.04
N GLN A 154 14.20 12.60 -8.50
CA GLN A 154 13.75 11.39 -9.21
C GLN A 154 12.31 10.98 -8.84
N VAL A 155 11.66 11.71 -7.94
CA VAL A 155 10.31 11.41 -7.45
C VAL A 155 9.28 12.43 -7.91
N PHE A 156 9.64 13.73 -8.03
CA PHE A 156 8.67 14.81 -8.30
C PHE A 156 8.59 15.32 -9.74
N PRO A 157 9.71 15.55 -10.48
CA PRO A 157 9.70 16.54 -11.56
C PRO A 157 9.13 16.08 -12.90
N ASP A 158 8.76 14.81 -13.07
CA ASP A 158 8.31 14.28 -14.35
C ASP A 158 6.85 13.80 -14.31
N ARG A 159 6.29 13.62 -15.51
CA ARG A 159 4.90 13.20 -15.73
C ARG A 159 4.54 11.91 -15.02
N ASP A 160 5.40 10.90 -15.06
CA ASP A 160 5.18 9.58 -14.48
C ASP A 160 5.87 9.43 -13.12
N HIS A 161 5.93 10.54 -12.38
CA HIS A 161 6.42 10.64 -11.01
C HIS A 161 5.26 10.70 -10.00
N PHE A 162 5.53 11.13 -8.78
CA PHE A 162 4.62 11.05 -7.65
C PHE A 162 3.24 11.72 -7.92
N GLY A 163 3.23 12.87 -8.59
CA GLY A 163 2.00 13.56 -8.96
C GLY A 163 1.07 12.76 -9.88
N ARG A 164 1.61 11.81 -10.63
CA ARG A 164 0.82 10.94 -11.49
C ARG A 164 -0.11 10.01 -10.71
N ILE A 165 0.25 9.64 -9.49
CA ILE A 165 -0.60 8.82 -8.60
C ILE A 165 -1.94 9.55 -8.37
N PHE A 166 -1.90 10.84 -8.06
CA PHE A 166 -3.09 11.65 -7.79
C PHE A 166 -3.93 11.89 -9.04
N TYR A 167 -3.25 12.15 -10.15
CA TYR A 167 -3.92 12.26 -11.45
C TYR A 167 -4.68 10.97 -11.79
N ASN A 168 -4.08 9.81 -11.57
CA ASN A 168 -4.71 8.52 -11.82
C ASN A 168 -5.90 8.30 -10.90
N GLN A 169 -5.81 8.62 -9.58
CA GLN A 169 -6.94 8.53 -8.66
C GLN A 169 -8.13 9.34 -9.17
N ALA A 170 -7.93 10.62 -9.49
CA ALA A 170 -9.00 11.49 -10.01
C ALA A 170 -9.60 10.96 -11.33
N ARG A 171 -8.77 10.40 -12.22
CA ARG A 171 -9.21 9.82 -13.49
C ARG A 171 -9.99 8.54 -13.31
N MET A 172 -9.55 7.66 -12.42
CA MET A 172 -10.24 6.40 -12.12
C MET A 172 -11.58 6.67 -11.42
N SER A 173 -11.63 7.58 -10.45
CA SER A 173 -12.86 8.03 -9.81
C SER A 173 -13.86 8.57 -10.86
N ALA A 174 -13.41 9.44 -11.75
CA ALA A 174 -14.24 9.95 -12.85
C ALA A 174 -14.77 8.87 -13.81
N LYS A 175 -14.14 7.70 -13.87
CA LYS A 175 -14.60 6.52 -14.62
C LYS A 175 -15.50 5.58 -13.80
N GLY A 176 -15.84 5.94 -12.57
CA GLY A 176 -16.62 5.11 -11.67
C GLY A 176 -15.85 3.94 -11.06
N ILE A 177 -14.50 4.00 -11.03
CA ILE A 177 -13.65 3.03 -10.33
C ILE A 177 -13.40 3.57 -8.93
N PRO A 178 -14.00 2.98 -7.88
CA PRO A 178 -13.92 3.51 -6.52
C PRO A 178 -12.49 3.56 -5.97
N GLN A 179 -12.17 4.66 -5.30
CA GLN A 179 -10.91 4.92 -4.64
C GLN A 179 -11.17 5.00 -3.13
N ILE A 180 -10.72 4.02 -2.36
CA ILE A 180 -11.00 3.92 -0.91
C ILE A 180 -9.67 3.97 -0.16
N ALA A 181 -9.56 4.82 0.85
CA ALA A 181 -8.35 4.90 1.67
C ALA A 181 -8.62 4.57 3.14
N ALA A 182 -7.71 3.85 3.76
CA ALA A 182 -7.65 3.67 5.21
C ALA A 182 -6.33 4.25 5.75
N VAL A 183 -6.45 5.31 6.53
CA VAL A 183 -5.33 6.01 7.16
C VAL A 183 -4.98 5.31 8.46
N MET A 184 -3.96 4.46 8.42
CA MET A 184 -3.57 3.58 9.52
C MET A 184 -2.29 4.03 10.22
N GLY A 185 -1.73 5.13 9.77
CA GLY A 185 -0.52 5.71 10.31
C GLY A 185 -0.34 7.15 9.85
N SER A 186 0.89 7.66 9.97
CA SER A 186 1.19 9.03 9.54
C SER A 186 1.11 9.15 8.02
N CYS A 187 0.29 10.08 7.54
CA CYS A 187 0.21 10.46 6.13
C CYS A 187 0.70 11.90 6.00
N THR A 188 1.97 12.06 5.59
CA THR A 188 2.63 13.36 5.59
C THR A 188 2.99 13.80 4.17
N ALA A 189 2.91 15.10 3.91
CA ALA A 189 3.26 15.74 2.64
C ALA A 189 2.55 15.06 1.45
N GLY A 190 3.28 14.53 0.47
CA GLY A 190 2.69 13.79 -0.66
C GLY A 190 1.88 12.57 -0.26
N GLY A 191 2.21 11.91 0.87
CA GLY A 191 1.43 10.80 1.41
C GLY A 191 0.03 11.20 1.91
N ALA A 192 -0.18 12.47 2.24
CA ALA A 192 -1.46 12.99 2.68
C ALA A 192 -2.48 13.12 1.52
N TYR A 193 -2.00 13.28 0.29
CA TYR A 193 -2.88 13.41 -0.88
C TYR A 193 -3.59 12.12 -1.24
N VAL A 194 -2.97 10.95 -1.02
CA VAL A 194 -3.58 9.65 -1.35
C VAL A 194 -4.95 9.49 -0.67
N PRO A 195 -5.07 9.62 0.66
CA PRO A 195 -6.37 9.56 1.32
C PRO A 195 -7.26 10.76 0.99
N ALA A 196 -6.70 11.99 0.94
CA ALA A 196 -7.50 13.19 0.71
C ALA A 196 -8.14 13.27 -0.69
N MET A 197 -7.66 12.49 -1.65
CA MET A 197 -8.20 12.41 -3.01
C MET A 197 -8.95 11.10 -3.27
N SER A 198 -9.13 10.26 -2.27
CA SER A 198 -9.97 9.06 -2.38
C SER A 198 -11.44 9.44 -2.30
N ASP A 199 -12.31 8.60 -2.88
CA ASP A 199 -13.77 8.81 -2.85
C ASP A 199 -14.33 8.60 -1.45
N GLU A 200 -13.72 7.70 -0.66
CA GLU A 200 -14.06 7.39 0.72
C GLU A 200 -12.77 7.24 1.55
N THR A 201 -12.71 7.89 2.68
CA THR A 201 -11.54 7.84 3.58
C THR A 201 -11.92 7.49 5.00
N VAL A 202 -11.35 6.40 5.49
CA VAL A 202 -11.41 5.97 6.90
C VAL A 202 -10.14 6.38 7.62
N ILE A 203 -10.22 6.96 8.80
CA ILE A 203 -9.04 7.32 9.60
C ILE A 203 -9.09 6.66 10.98
N VAL A 204 -7.99 5.99 11.36
CA VAL A 204 -7.86 5.27 12.63
C VAL A 204 -7.39 6.21 13.72
N LYS A 205 -8.17 6.31 14.81
CA LYS A 205 -7.85 7.11 15.98
C LYS A 205 -6.50 6.73 16.61
N GLY A 206 -5.76 7.73 17.02
CA GLY A 206 -4.51 7.57 17.77
C GLY A 206 -3.31 7.12 16.97
N THR A 207 -3.50 6.54 15.77
CA THR A 207 -2.40 6.15 14.87
C THR A 207 -2.46 6.86 13.52
N GLY A 208 -3.66 7.09 12.99
CA GLY A 208 -3.87 7.75 11.71
C GLY A 208 -3.78 9.27 11.82
N THR A 209 -2.96 9.89 10.97
CA THR A 209 -2.89 11.35 10.86
C THR A 209 -2.72 11.78 9.42
N ILE A 210 -3.31 12.90 9.04
CA ILE A 210 -3.16 13.52 7.72
C ILE A 210 -2.73 14.98 7.91
N PHE A 211 -1.55 15.36 7.40
CA PHE A 211 -1.11 16.74 7.36
C PHE A 211 -0.02 16.95 6.29
N LEU A 212 0.07 18.15 5.74
CA LEU A 212 1.13 18.51 4.78
C LEU A 212 2.47 18.71 5.48
N GLY A 213 2.45 19.30 6.66
CA GLY A 213 3.62 19.49 7.51
C GLY A 213 3.31 19.02 8.93
N GLY A 214 4.15 18.14 9.48
CA GLY A 214 3.97 17.63 10.84
C GLY A 214 4.28 18.66 11.93
N PRO A 215 4.01 18.33 13.21
CA PRO A 215 4.21 19.24 14.34
C PRO A 215 5.56 19.95 14.40
N PRO A 216 6.71 19.28 14.08
CA PRO A 216 8.00 19.97 14.07
C PRO A 216 8.10 21.09 13.03
N LEU A 217 7.46 20.91 11.86
CA LEU A 217 7.45 21.92 10.80
C LEU A 217 6.54 23.09 11.17
N VAL A 218 5.38 22.82 11.78
CA VAL A 218 4.46 23.85 12.29
C VAL A 218 5.18 24.69 13.33
N LYS A 219 5.84 24.08 14.32
CA LYS A 219 6.61 24.79 15.34
C LYS A 219 7.71 25.66 14.72
N ALA A 220 8.43 25.14 13.71
CA ALA A 220 9.49 25.91 13.04
C ALA A 220 8.94 27.10 12.23
N ALA A 221 7.76 26.95 11.63
CA ALA A 221 7.15 27.98 10.77
C ALA A 221 6.36 29.05 11.53
N THR A 222 5.61 28.66 12.56
CA THR A 222 4.65 29.54 13.27
C THR A 222 4.98 29.75 14.75
N GLY A 223 5.86 28.92 15.33
CA GLY A 223 6.11 28.89 16.77
C GLY A 223 5.07 28.12 17.59
N GLU A 224 4.01 27.63 17.00
CA GLU A 224 2.96 26.88 17.68
C GLU A 224 3.42 25.47 18.07
N GLU A 225 3.06 25.06 19.28
CA GLU A 225 3.25 23.69 19.76
C GLU A 225 1.91 22.95 19.69
N VAL A 226 1.86 21.95 18.79
CA VAL A 226 0.66 21.12 18.59
C VAL A 226 1.05 19.65 18.59
N THR A 227 0.16 18.80 19.07
CA THR A 227 0.33 17.33 18.91
C THR A 227 -0.11 16.88 17.51
N ALA A 228 0.33 15.71 17.08
CA ALA A 228 -0.08 15.15 15.79
C ALA A 228 -1.61 14.93 15.71
N GLU A 229 -2.22 14.50 16.81
CA GLU A 229 -3.67 14.29 16.90
C GLU A 229 -4.47 15.61 16.80
N GLU A 230 -3.99 16.67 17.45
CA GLU A 230 -4.61 18.01 17.39
C GLU A 230 -4.43 18.67 16.02
N LEU A 231 -3.31 18.40 15.33
CA LEU A 231 -3.01 18.97 14.04
C LEU A 231 -3.79 18.29 12.90
N GLY A 232 -3.86 16.97 12.90
CA GLY A 232 -4.46 16.22 11.80
C GLY A 232 -4.82 14.79 12.15
N GLY A 233 -5.29 14.55 13.37
CA GLY A 233 -5.79 13.25 13.81
C GLY A 233 -7.22 12.95 13.36
N ALA A 234 -7.71 11.78 13.76
CA ALA A 234 -8.99 11.26 13.30
C ALA A 234 -10.17 12.22 13.61
N TYR A 235 -10.25 12.75 14.82
CA TYR A 235 -11.32 13.68 15.20
C TYR A 235 -11.29 14.97 14.35
N VAL A 236 -10.11 15.50 14.08
CA VAL A 236 -9.98 16.73 13.30
C VAL A 236 -10.52 16.53 11.89
N HIS A 237 -10.17 15.41 11.23
CA HIS A 237 -10.53 15.20 9.85
C HIS A 237 -11.96 14.71 9.64
N THR A 238 -12.55 14.02 10.60
CA THR A 238 -13.95 13.57 10.49
C THR A 238 -14.98 14.58 11.00
N HIS A 239 -14.60 15.49 11.96
CA HIS A 239 -15.57 16.41 12.59
C HIS A 239 -15.35 17.89 12.27
N LYS A 240 -14.13 18.29 11.89
CA LYS A 240 -13.80 19.69 11.65
C LYS A 240 -13.51 20.01 10.19
N SER A 241 -12.61 19.25 9.56
CA SER A 241 -12.17 19.55 8.19
C SER A 241 -12.97 18.83 7.10
N GLY A 242 -13.58 17.69 7.40
CA GLY A 242 -14.27 16.86 6.41
C GLY A 242 -13.37 16.18 5.39
N VAL A 243 -12.06 16.05 5.69
CA VAL A 243 -11.10 15.35 4.80
C VAL A 243 -11.23 13.84 4.90
N ALA A 244 -11.71 13.33 6.03
CA ALA A 244 -12.02 11.91 6.21
C ALA A 244 -13.53 11.75 6.48
N ASP A 245 -14.12 10.70 5.92
CA ASP A 245 -15.55 10.42 5.99
C ASP A 245 -15.88 9.58 7.22
N HIS A 246 -15.00 8.65 7.59
CA HIS A 246 -15.26 7.68 8.63
C HIS A 246 -14.18 7.69 9.72
N PHE A 247 -14.64 7.70 10.97
CA PHE A 247 -13.82 7.57 12.17
C PHE A 247 -13.78 6.11 12.61
N ALA A 248 -12.60 5.53 12.80
CA ALA A 248 -12.43 4.18 13.32
C ALA A 248 -11.70 4.19 14.68
N ASP A 249 -12.28 3.57 15.70
CA ASP A 249 -11.66 3.45 17.02
C ASP A 249 -10.48 2.46 17.06
N GLY A 250 -10.37 1.58 16.05
CA GLY A 250 -9.27 0.62 15.93
C GLY A 250 -9.09 0.09 14.51
N VAL A 251 -7.97 -0.60 14.31
CA VAL A 251 -7.56 -1.12 12.98
C VAL A 251 -8.53 -2.16 12.43
N GLU A 252 -9.30 -2.83 13.27
CA GLU A 252 -10.26 -3.88 12.87
C GLU A 252 -11.60 -3.32 12.37
N GLU A 253 -11.96 -2.10 12.73
CA GLU A 253 -13.23 -1.47 12.35
C GLU A 253 -13.24 -0.97 10.90
N HIS A 254 -12.08 -0.71 10.30
CA HIS A 254 -12.00 -0.18 8.94
C HIS A 254 -12.67 -1.08 7.88
N LYS A 255 -12.66 -2.41 8.09
CA LYS A 255 -13.31 -3.37 7.17
C LYS A 255 -14.83 -3.23 7.16
N THR A 256 -15.41 -2.94 8.31
CA THR A 256 -16.86 -2.84 8.46
C THR A 256 -17.39 -1.49 7.97
N GLN A 257 -16.62 -0.43 8.13
CA GLN A 257 -17.04 0.93 7.78
C GLN A 257 -16.84 1.27 6.31
N SER A 258 -15.71 0.83 5.71
CA SER A 258 -15.44 1.10 4.30
C SER A 258 -16.39 0.40 3.31
N LEU A 259 -17.18 -0.58 3.78
CA LEU A 259 -18.05 -1.37 2.92
C LEU A 259 -19.53 -1.35 3.35
N GLY A 260 -19.88 -0.59 4.45
CA GLY A 260 -21.24 -0.44 4.99
C GLY A 260 -21.87 -1.74 5.51
N PRO A 261 -22.73 -1.69 6.57
CA PRO A 261 -23.46 -2.86 7.09
C PRO A 261 -24.68 -3.28 6.23
N GLY A 262 -24.78 -2.82 5.04
CA GLY A 262 -25.76 -3.23 4.05
C GLY A 262 -25.14 -2.98 2.71
N GLY A 263 -25.12 -3.98 1.85
CA GLY A 263 -24.65 -3.87 0.48
C GLY A 263 -25.25 -2.66 -0.23
N GLY A 264 -24.87 -1.48 0.22
CA GLY A 264 -25.23 -0.21 -0.35
C GLY A 264 -24.68 -0.19 -1.76
N GLU A 265 -25.58 -0.08 -2.71
CA GLU A 265 -25.24 0.18 -4.10
C GLU A 265 -24.24 1.34 -4.10
N PHE A 266 -23.06 1.10 -4.63
CA PHE A 266 -22.17 2.20 -5.00
C PHE A 266 -22.99 3.17 -5.87
N PRO A 267 -22.95 4.47 -5.63
CA PRO A 267 -23.65 5.41 -6.50
C PRO A 267 -23.25 5.13 -7.94
N ARG A 268 -24.28 4.95 -8.80
CA ARG A 268 -24.11 4.68 -10.23
C ARG A 268 -23.60 5.92 -10.94
#